data_0818ba38a1c082bcb1fc4389afd8dbbc
#
_entry.id   0818ba38a1c082bcb1fc4389afd8dbbc
#
_cell.length_a   1.000
_cell.length_b   1.000
_cell.length_c   1.000
_cell.angle_alpha   90.00
_cell.angle_beta   90.00
_cell.angle_gamma   90.00
#
_symmetry.space_group_name_H-M   'P 1'
#
loop_
_entity.id
_entity.type
_entity.pdbx_description
1 polymer ?
#
loop_
_entity_poly.entity_id
_entity_poly.type
_entity_poly.pdbx_seq_one_letter_code
_entity_poly.pdbx_strand_id
1 'polypeptide(L)'
;MQELFRILKERYEENKASMLVTVVDGSGSIPRKAGAYMIVGDEGRIYGTIGGGNMEYQAILKGQSLVQEKHNHLQEYILTPNKVADLGMICGGNAKVLFYYIGTDEASAQFVAQAYEVAKARKDCWLMLP
;
A
#
# COMPACT_ATOMS: atom_id res chain seq x y z
N MET A 1 12.22 2.25 1.24
CA MET A 1 11.81 2.64 -0.14
C MET A 1 12.48 1.78 -1.21
N GLN A 2 13.79 1.63 -1.14
CA GLN A 2 14.51 0.81 -2.12
C GLN A 2 14.07 -0.65 -2.10
N GLU A 3 13.91 -1.21 -0.91
CA GLU A 3 13.47 -2.60 -0.76
C GLU A 3 12.06 -2.81 -1.30
N LEU A 4 11.18 -1.84 -1.07
CA LEU A 4 9.82 -1.89 -1.59
C LEU A 4 9.81 -2.06 -3.11
N PHE A 5 10.56 -1.21 -3.80
CA PHE A 5 10.57 -1.24 -5.25
C PHE A 5 11.35 -2.43 -5.81
N ARG A 6 12.34 -2.93 -5.05
CA ARG A 6 13.03 -4.15 -5.43
C ARG A 6 12.05 -5.34 -5.46
N ILE A 7 11.19 -5.41 -4.44
CA ILE A 7 10.20 -6.48 -4.37
C ILE A 7 9.18 -6.35 -5.50
N LEU A 8 8.72 -5.13 -5.78
CA LEU A 8 7.78 -4.90 -6.87
C LEU A 8 8.38 -5.32 -8.21
N LYS A 9 9.67 -4.99 -8.42
CA LYS A 9 10.37 -5.35 -9.64
C LYS A 9 10.48 -6.87 -9.78
N GLU A 10 10.86 -7.55 -8.70
CA GLU A 10 10.97 -9.01 -8.71
C GLU A 10 9.63 -9.67 -9.02
N ARG A 11 8.55 -9.16 -8.40
CA ARG A 11 7.22 -9.71 -8.66
C ARG A 11 6.82 -9.51 -10.12
N TYR A 12 7.11 -8.33 -10.67
CA TYR A 12 6.84 -8.08 -12.07
C TYR A 12 7.59 -9.07 -12.95
N GLU A 13 8.87 -9.31 -12.64
CA GLU A 13 9.70 -10.25 -13.42
C GLU A 13 9.20 -11.68 -13.31
N GLU A 14 8.52 -12.00 -12.23
CA GLU A 14 7.88 -13.30 -12.04
C GLU A 14 6.47 -13.37 -12.62
N ASN A 15 6.06 -12.32 -13.30
CA ASN A 15 4.74 -12.20 -13.91
C ASN A 15 3.61 -12.20 -12.86
N LYS A 16 3.87 -11.54 -11.73
CA LYS A 16 2.90 -11.43 -10.63
C LYS A 16 2.48 -9.99 -10.46
N ALA A 17 1.18 -9.76 -10.48
CA ALA A 17 0.60 -8.44 -10.20
C ALA A 17 0.67 -8.13 -8.72
N SER A 18 0.69 -6.85 -8.39
CA SER A 18 0.78 -6.38 -7.02
C SER A 18 -0.12 -5.18 -6.82
N MET A 19 -0.50 -4.96 -5.57
CA MET A 19 -1.20 -3.76 -5.16
C MET A 19 -0.29 -3.01 -4.20
N LEU A 20 0.11 -1.80 -4.57
CA LEU A 20 0.85 -0.93 -3.66
C LEU A 20 -0.18 -0.19 -2.81
N VAL A 21 -0.14 -0.40 -1.51
CA VAL A 21 -1.12 0.13 -0.58
C VAL A 21 -0.42 1.14 0.30
N THR A 22 -0.92 2.36 0.32
CA THR A 22 -0.28 3.42 1.09
C THR A 22 -1.30 4.31 1.78
N VAL A 23 -0.95 4.80 2.96
CA VAL A 23 -1.76 5.79 3.68
C VAL A 23 -1.42 7.16 3.10
N VAL A 24 -2.40 7.81 2.47
CA VAL A 24 -2.17 9.08 1.79
C VAL A 24 -2.67 10.27 2.58
N ASP A 25 -3.57 10.03 3.54
CA ASP A 25 -4.10 11.09 4.39
C ASP A 25 -4.69 10.44 5.62
N GLY A 26 -4.67 11.15 6.74
CA GLY A 26 -5.26 10.65 7.97
C GLY A 26 -5.49 11.76 8.94
N SER A 27 -6.50 11.60 9.78
CA SER A 27 -6.78 12.54 10.84
C SER A 27 -7.01 11.77 12.13
N GLY A 28 -6.79 12.44 13.26
CA GLY A 28 -6.81 11.77 14.56
C GLY A 28 -5.54 11.00 14.78
N SER A 29 -5.57 10.09 15.74
CA SER A 29 -4.40 9.27 16.08
C SER A 29 -4.41 7.99 15.28
N ILE A 30 -3.41 7.83 14.42
CA ILE A 30 -3.16 6.54 13.77
C ILE A 30 -1.73 6.13 14.09
N PRO A 31 -1.45 4.80 14.09
CA PRO A 31 -0.12 4.33 14.49
C PRO A 31 1.00 4.79 13.59
N ARG A 32 0.68 5.08 12.33
CA ARG A 32 1.68 5.51 11.36
C ARG A 32 1.24 6.76 10.65
N LYS A 33 2.23 7.55 10.26
CA LYS A 33 1.99 8.76 9.47
C LYS A 33 1.61 8.40 8.06
N ALA A 34 1.00 9.35 7.35
CA ALA A 34 0.79 9.21 5.93
C ALA A 34 2.12 8.88 5.26
N GLY A 35 2.07 8.05 4.22
CA GLY A 35 3.26 7.58 3.54
C GLY A 35 3.71 6.19 3.93
N ALA A 36 3.07 5.57 4.93
CA ALA A 36 3.33 4.16 5.21
C ALA A 36 2.85 3.31 4.04
N TYR A 37 3.56 2.23 3.73
CA TYR A 37 3.22 1.38 2.58
C TYR A 37 3.24 -0.09 2.92
N MET A 38 2.48 -0.84 2.12
CA MET A 38 2.65 -2.28 2.06
C MET A 38 2.36 -2.77 0.65
N ILE A 39 2.82 -3.97 0.35
CA ILE A 39 2.56 -4.63 -0.93
C ILE A 39 1.63 -5.80 -0.65
N VAL A 40 0.56 -5.91 -1.43
CA VAL A 40 -0.40 -7.00 -1.33
C VAL A 40 -0.49 -7.67 -2.69
N GLY A 41 -0.46 -8.99 -2.70
CA GLY A 41 -0.68 -9.77 -3.90
C GLY A 41 -1.86 -10.72 -3.69
N ASP A 42 -2.07 -11.65 -4.62
CA ASP A 42 -3.12 -12.65 -4.49
C ASP A 42 -2.96 -13.45 -3.20
N GLU A 43 -1.74 -13.64 -2.78
CA GLU A 43 -1.41 -14.46 -1.62
C GLU A 43 -1.50 -13.71 -0.29
N GLY A 44 -1.83 -12.42 -0.32
CA GLY A 44 -1.95 -11.59 0.87
C GLY A 44 -0.84 -10.57 0.95
N ARG A 45 -0.49 -10.17 2.17
CA ARG A 45 0.57 -9.19 2.38
C ARG A 45 1.94 -9.80 2.05
N ILE A 46 2.68 -9.08 1.21
CA ILE A 46 4.00 -9.52 0.76
C ILE A 46 5.09 -8.78 1.53
N TYR A 47 4.91 -7.48 1.78
CA TYR A 47 5.95 -6.65 2.39
C TYR A 47 5.32 -5.41 3.00
N GLY A 48 5.92 -4.92 4.09
CA GLY A 48 5.56 -3.63 4.67
C GLY A 48 4.32 -3.69 5.55
N THR A 49 3.90 -2.52 6.01
CA THR A 49 2.75 -2.40 6.89
C THR A 49 2.19 -0.99 6.81
N ILE A 50 0.89 -0.85 7.02
CA ILE A 50 0.24 0.45 7.12
C ILE A 50 -0.19 0.75 8.56
N GLY A 51 0.31 -0.01 9.53
CA GLY A 51 0.07 0.26 10.93
C GLY A 51 -0.44 -0.93 11.74
N GLY A 52 -0.77 -2.02 11.08
CA GLY A 52 -1.26 -3.21 11.76
C GLY A 52 -2.72 -3.13 12.13
N GLY A 53 -3.17 -4.07 12.94
CA GLY A 53 -4.52 -4.11 13.43
C GLY A 53 -5.55 -4.49 12.39
N ASN A 54 -6.82 -4.25 12.73
CA ASN A 54 -7.90 -4.66 11.87
C ASN A 54 -7.98 -3.83 10.58
N MET A 55 -7.55 -2.57 10.61
CA MET A 55 -7.54 -1.75 9.40
C MET A 55 -6.61 -2.36 8.36
N GLU A 56 -5.41 -2.78 8.78
CA GLU A 56 -4.48 -3.43 7.86
C GLU A 56 -5.05 -4.75 7.35
N TYR A 57 -5.68 -5.53 8.22
CA TYR A 57 -6.31 -6.78 7.82
C TYR A 57 -7.38 -6.54 6.75
N GLN A 58 -8.23 -5.53 6.97
CA GLN A 58 -9.26 -5.16 6.00
C GLN A 58 -8.62 -4.71 4.69
N ALA A 59 -7.55 -3.93 4.77
CA ALA A 59 -6.86 -3.45 3.59
C ALA A 59 -6.21 -4.59 2.81
N ILE A 60 -5.70 -5.61 3.50
CA ILE A 60 -5.16 -6.77 2.83
C ILE A 60 -6.24 -7.50 2.03
N LEU A 61 -7.40 -7.71 2.64
CA LEU A 61 -8.50 -8.37 1.96
C LEU A 61 -8.97 -7.54 0.75
N LYS A 62 -9.07 -6.23 0.94
CA LYS A 62 -9.46 -5.34 -0.16
C LYS A 62 -8.43 -5.37 -1.28
N GLY A 63 -7.15 -5.35 -0.91
CA GLY A 63 -6.07 -5.40 -1.89
C GLY A 63 -6.07 -6.68 -2.70
N GLN A 64 -6.34 -7.81 -2.05
CA GLN A 64 -6.44 -9.09 -2.76
C GLN A 64 -7.56 -9.05 -3.79
N SER A 65 -8.70 -8.47 -3.42
CA SER A 65 -9.82 -8.32 -4.35
C SER A 65 -9.46 -7.40 -5.51
N LEU A 66 -8.81 -6.28 -5.22
CA LEU A 66 -8.47 -5.30 -6.25
C LEU A 66 -7.41 -5.82 -7.23
N VAL A 67 -6.50 -6.67 -6.78
CA VAL A 67 -5.54 -7.30 -7.67
C VAL A 67 -6.27 -8.14 -8.72
N GLN A 68 -7.31 -8.86 -8.30
CA GLN A 68 -8.12 -9.64 -9.23
C GLN A 68 -8.89 -8.74 -10.18
N GLU A 69 -9.39 -7.61 -9.69
CA GLU A 69 -10.16 -6.67 -10.50
C GLU A 69 -9.29 -5.79 -11.38
N LYS A 70 -8.00 -5.71 -11.08
CA LYS A 70 -6.99 -4.99 -11.88
C LYS A 70 -7.28 -3.49 -11.99
N HIS A 71 -7.62 -2.86 -10.87
CA HIS A 71 -7.79 -1.41 -10.90
C HIS A 71 -7.43 -0.78 -9.56
N ASN A 72 -7.22 0.53 -9.63
CA ASN A 72 -6.87 1.34 -8.47
C ASN A 72 -8.11 1.65 -7.64
N HIS A 73 -7.90 2.04 -6.39
CA HIS A 73 -9.00 2.37 -5.50
C HIS A 73 -8.49 3.27 -4.38
N LEU A 74 -9.34 4.19 -3.94
CA LEU A 74 -9.08 5.00 -2.76
C LEU A 74 -10.17 4.68 -1.75
N GLN A 75 -9.76 4.21 -0.57
CA GLN A 75 -10.70 3.79 0.46
C GLN A 75 -10.51 4.63 1.70
N GLU A 76 -11.59 5.15 2.24
CA GLU A 76 -11.56 5.83 3.53
C GLU A 76 -12.00 4.87 4.61
N TYR A 77 -11.21 4.79 5.68
CA TYR A 77 -11.55 4.01 6.87
C TYR A 77 -11.87 4.98 7.99
N ILE A 78 -13.09 4.90 8.50
CA ILE A 78 -13.54 5.78 9.56
C ILE A 78 -13.37 5.04 10.88
N LEU A 79 -12.59 5.65 11.78
CA LEU A 79 -12.20 5.04 13.05
C LEU A 79 -13.07 5.64 14.15
N THR A 80 -13.99 4.83 14.68
CA THR A 80 -14.84 5.26 15.79
C THR A 80 -14.27 4.72 17.09
N PRO A 81 -14.63 5.32 18.25
CA PRO A 81 -14.12 4.82 19.53
C PRO A 81 -14.39 3.33 19.76
N ASN A 82 -15.53 2.83 19.32
CA ASN A 82 -15.86 1.41 19.50
C ASN A 82 -15.04 0.50 18.60
N LYS A 83 -14.58 1.01 17.47
CA LYS A 83 -13.80 0.23 16.52
C LYS A 83 -12.31 0.40 16.71
N VAL A 84 -11.90 1.43 17.44
CA VAL A 84 -10.50 1.74 17.62
C VAL A 84 -9.74 0.57 18.25
N ALA A 85 -10.30 -0.03 19.26
CA ALA A 85 -9.65 -1.18 19.90
C ALA A 85 -9.52 -2.35 18.94
N ASP A 86 -10.55 -2.61 18.15
CA ASP A 86 -10.51 -3.70 17.16
C ASP A 86 -9.49 -3.44 16.07
N LEU A 87 -9.29 -2.17 15.73
CA LEU A 87 -8.34 -1.79 14.69
C LEU A 87 -6.92 -1.62 15.21
N GLY A 88 -6.73 -1.68 16.53
CA GLY A 88 -5.43 -1.50 17.13
C GLY A 88 -4.99 -0.05 17.18
N MET A 89 -5.94 0.88 17.15
CA MET A 89 -5.66 2.31 17.20
C MET A 89 -6.21 2.91 18.49
N ILE A 90 -5.67 4.05 18.89
CA ILE A 90 -5.93 4.62 20.21
C ILE A 90 -7.17 5.49 20.23
N CYS A 91 -7.43 6.25 19.19
CA CYS A 91 -8.55 7.18 19.20
C CYS A 91 -9.15 7.31 17.82
N GLY A 92 -10.30 7.98 17.78
CA GLY A 92 -11.04 8.13 16.53
C GLY A 92 -10.30 8.96 15.49
N GLY A 93 -10.90 9.10 14.34
CA GLY A 93 -10.31 9.76 13.21
C GLY A 93 -10.63 9.02 11.95
N ASN A 94 -9.92 9.34 10.88
CA ASN A 94 -10.07 8.61 9.65
C ASN A 94 -8.73 8.45 8.96
N ALA A 95 -8.67 7.51 8.02
CA ALA A 95 -7.47 7.29 7.24
C ALA A 95 -7.90 7.04 5.81
N LYS A 96 -7.20 7.64 4.86
CA LYS A 96 -7.40 7.38 3.44
C LYS A 96 -6.27 6.51 2.96
N VAL A 97 -6.63 5.41 2.32
CA VAL A 97 -5.68 4.43 1.86
C VAL A 97 -5.82 4.29 0.36
N LEU A 98 -4.71 4.51 -0.34
CA LEU A 98 -4.67 4.38 -1.79
C LEU A 98 -4.20 2.98 -2.14
N PHE A 99 -4.94 2.33 -3.02
CA PHE A 99 -4.59 1.03 -3.57
C PHE A 99 -4.21 1.26 -5.03
N TYR A 100 -2.93 1.11 -5.34
CA TYR A 100 -2.43 1.37 -6.67
C TYR A 100 -2.03 0.06 -7.33
N TYR A 101 -2.70 -0.27 -8.42
CA TYR A 101 -2.50 -1.54 -9.11
C TYR A 101 -1.22 -1.49 -9.95
N ILE A 102 -0.36 -2.48 -9.76
CA ILE A 102 0.85 -2.67 -10.55
C ILE A 102 0.74 -4.03 -11.22
N GLY A 103 0.40 -4.00 -12.49
CA GLY A 103 0.19 -5.23 -13.25
C GLY A 103 1.47 -5.73 -13.87
N THR A 104 1.30 -6.52 -14.93
CA THR A 104 2.41 -7.12 -15.64
C THR A 104 2.56 -6.52 -17.05
N ASP A 105 1.90 -5.39 -17.29
CA ASP A 105 1.97 -4.69 -18.56
C ASP A 105 3.21 -3.79 -18.63
N GLU A 106 3.45 -3.23 -19.81
CA GLU A 106 4.64 -2.42 -20.04
C GLU A 106 4.63 -1.13 -19.23
N ALA A 107 3.46 -0.50 -19.07
CA ALA A 107 3.37 0.73 -18.29
C ALA A 107 3.74 0.49 -16.83
N SER A 108 3.29 -0.62 -16.27
CA SER A 108 3.67 -1.01 -14.91
C SER A 108 5.15 -1.29 -14.81
N ALA A 109 5.72 -1.95 -15.81
CA ALA A 109 7.15 -2.23 -15.85
C ALA A 109 7.96 -0.94 -15.81
N GLN A 110 7.56 0.05 -16.61
CA GLN A 110 8.27 1.32 -16.65
C GLN A 110 8.17 2.06 -15.32
N PHE A 111 7.00 2.06 -14.71
CA PHE A 111 6.82 2.69 -13.41
C PHE A 111 7.73 2.05 -12.36
N VAL A 112 7.72 0.72 -12.28
CA VAL A 112 8.51 0.01 -11.28
C VAL A 112 10.00 0.21 -11.52
N ALA A 113 10.45 0.14 -12.78
CA ALA A 113 11.85 0.29 -13.10
C ALA A 113 12.35 1.68 -12.75
N GLN A 114 11.59 2.73 -13.11
CA GLN A 114 11.96 4.10 -12.80
C GLN A 114 11.94 4.36 -11.29
N ALA A 115 10.93 3.86 -10.60
CA ALA A 115 10.84 4.03 -9.15
C ALA A 115 11.99 3.34 -8.44
N TYR A 116 12.37 2.16 -8.90
CA TYR A 116 13.50 1.43 -8.32
C TYR A 116 14.80 2.20 -8.51
N GLU A 117 15.03 2.75 -9.69
CA GLU A 117 16.24 3.51 -9.96
C GLU A 117 16.32 4.79 -9.11
N VAL A 118 15.20 5.49 -8.98
CA VAL A 118 15.15 6.69 -8.15
C VAL A 118 15.39 6.33 -6.69
N ALA A 119 14.76 5.28 -6.19
CA ALA A 119 14.91 4.85 -4.80
C ALA A 119 16.33 4.36 -4.51
N LYS A 120 16.96 3.73 -5.48
CA LYS A 120 18.33 3.26 -5.36
C LYS A 120 19.32 4.43 -5.31
N ALA A 121 19.05 5.49 -6.08
CA ALA A 121 19.91 6.67 -6.13
C ALA A 121 19.68 7.60 -4.95
N ARG A 122 18.49 7.59 -4.37
CA ARG A 122 18.11 8.50 -3.29
C ARG A 122 17.43 7.74 -2.17
N LYS A 123 17.98 7.88 -0.97
CA LYS A 123 17.46 7.16 0.19
C LYS A 123 16.13 7.72 0.68
N ASP A 124 15.84 8.97 0.41
CA ASP A 124 14.68 9.68 0.92
C ASP A 124 13.84 10.30 -0.18
N CYS A 125 13.76 9.64 -1.32
CA CYS A 125 12.96 10.14 -2.42
C CYS A 125 11.48 10.07 -2.08
N TRP A 126 10.72 10.99 -2.69
CA TRP A 126 9.27 11.01 -2.55
C TRP A 126 8.66 10.11 -3.62
N LEU A 127 7.65 9.36 -3.21
CA LEU A 127 6.91 8.52 -4.14
C LEU A 127 5.72 9.32 -4.67
N MET A 128 5.70 9.52 -5.98
CA MET A 128 4.59 10.21 -6.64
C MET A 128 3.87 9.22 -7.54
N LEU A 129 2.68 8.85 -7.12
CA LEU A 129 1.83 7.94 -7.89
C LEU A 129 1.03 8.72 -8.92
N PRO A 130 0.95 8.21 -10.13
CA PRO A 130 0.19 8.89 -11.18
C PRO A 130 -1.30 8.92 -10.94
#